data_2e35ffcb293a48c39ef0b09611b9f204
#
_entry.id   2e35ffcb293a48c39ef0b09611b9f204
#
_cell.length_a   1.000
_cell.length_b   1.000
_cell.length_c   1.000
_cell.angle_alpha   90.00
_cell.angle_beta   90.00
_cell.angle_gamma   90.00
#
_symmetry.space_group_name_H-M   'P 1'
#
loop_
_entity.id
_entity.type
_entity.pdbx_description
1 polymer ?
#
loop_
_entity_poly.entity_id
_entity_poly.type
_entity_poly.pdbx_seq_one_letter_code
_entity_poly.pdbx_strand_id
1 'polypeptide(L)'
;LFGADKTFFVIYVRGSEDYGINQFADNGDGTITDQATNLMWTEQDSGAGLDWDESLAWVAQKNDENHLGYSDWRIPNVKELQGLVDYSKSPDTSGSAAIDSQFITTTITNEAGQVDYPAYWSNTTHANWTNVPGANGAYVNFGRSMGYMGSWKDVHGAGSQRSDPKVGDPGDYPTGHGPQGDAIRIYNYVRLVRGGDQ
;
A
#
# COMPACT_ATOMS: atom_id res chain seq x y z
N LEU A 1 4.54 24.00 15.73
CA LEU A 1 4.17 22.99 16.73
C LEU A 1 5.40 22.25 17.29
N PHE A 2 6.58 22.81 17.11
CA PHE A 2 7.81 22.25 17.67
C PHE A 2 7.90 22.67 19.14
N GLY A 3 8.01 21.68 20.04
CA GLY A 3 8.32 21.88 21.46
C GLY A 3 7.15 21.75 22.45
N ALA A 4 5.96 21.34 22.00
CA ALA A 4 4.88 20.97 22.92
C ALA A 4 4.87 19.46 23.18
N ASP A 5 4.69 19.05 24.41
CA ASP A 5 4.46 17.65 24.76
C ASP A 5 3.20 17.15 24.07
N LYS A 6 3.31 16.00 23.40
CA LYS A 6 2.18 15.33 22.75
C LYS A 6 1.64 14.26 23.69
N THR A 7 0.35 14.28 23.92
CA THR A 7 -0.35 13.24 24.69
C THR A 7 -1.27 12.45 23.77
N PHE A 8 -1.38 11.16 24.00
CA PHE A 8 -2.20 10.25 23.23
C PHE A 8 -3.17 9.50 24.16
N PHE A 9 -4.35 9.21 23.62
CA PHE A 9 -5.26 8.27 24.26
C PHE A 9 -4.74 6.85 24.07
N VAL A 10 -4.93 6.01 25.08
CA VAL A 10 -4.49 4.61 25.05
C VAL A 10 -5.69 3.70 25.23
N ILE A 11 -5.79 2.69 24.39
CA ILE A 11 -6.75 1.59 24.54
C ILE A 11 -5.95 0.34 24.87
N TYR A 12 -6.26 -0.32 25.97
CA TYR A 12 -5.63 -1.57 26.33
C TYR A 12 -6.30 -2.73 25.64
N VAL A 13 -5.49 -3.64 25.09
CA VAL A 13 -5.94 -4.91 24.53
C VAL A 13 -5.24 -6.04 25.29
N ARG A 14 -5.90 -7.18 25.41
CA ARG A 14 -5.31 -8.43 25.94
C ARG A 14 -5.67 -9.58 25.02
N GLY A 15 -4.80 -10.56 24.92
CA GLY A 15 -4.98 -11.73 24.06
C GLY A 15 -3.67 -12.49 23.90
N SER A 16 -3.58 -13.34 22.86
CA SER A 16 -2.32 -13.97 22.49
C SER A 16 -1.35 -12.92 21.97
N GLU A 17 -0.07 -13.03 22.35
CA GLU A 17 1.02 -12.22 21.81
C GLU A 17 1.28 -12.54 20.33
N ASP A 18 0.86 -13.72 19.86
CA ASP A 18 0.99 -14.16 18.46
C ASP A 18 -0.12 -13.59 17.56
N TYR A 19 -1.14 -12.92 18.13
CA TYR A 19 -2.21 -12.33 17.34
C TYR A 19 -1.68 -11.19 16.47
N GLY A 20 -1.93 -11.31 15.15
CA GLY A 20 -1.47 -10.30 14.16
C GLY A 20 -0.04 -10.51 13.68
N ILE A 21 0.63 -11.61 14.07
CA ILE A 21 1.91 -12.01 13.49
C ILE A 21 1.63 -12.88 12.28
N ASN A 22 2.05 -12.39 11.10
CA ASN A 22 1.90 -13.11 9.83
C ASN A 22 2.78 -14.37 9.83
N GLN A 23 2.29 -15.42 9.16
CA GLN A 23 2.99 -16.69 8.96
C GLN A 23 3.01 -17.03 7.48
N PHE A 24 3.93 -16.39 6.75
CA PHE A 24 4.02 -16.53 5.31
C PHE A 24 4.65 -17.87 4.92
N ALA A 25 4.05 -18.52 3.93
CA ALA A 25 4.53 -19.73 3.28
C ALA A 25 4.51 -19.52 1.77
N ASP A 26 5.67 -19.62 1.14
CA ASP A 26 5.80 -19.66 -0.32
C ASP A 26 5.24 -21.00 -0.82
N ASN A 27 4.25 -20.94 -1.73
CA ASN A 27 3.63 -22.13 -2.30
C ASN A 27 4.41 -22.69 -3.50
N GLY A 28 5.42 -21.96 -3.99
CA GLY A 28 6.27 -22.36 -5.12
C GLY A 28 5.60 -22.25 -6.49
N ASP A 29 4.46 -21.59 -6.57
CA ASP A 29 3.66 -21.38 -7.79
C ASP A 29 3.44 -19.90 -8.12
N GLY A 30 4.15 -18.98 -7.46
CA GLY A 30 4.00 -17.53 -7.56
C GLY A 30 2.95 -16.97 -6.60
N THR A 31 2.50 -17.79 -5.64
CA THR A 31 1.61 -17.36 -4.55
C THR A 31 2.25 -17.55 -3.18
N ILE A 32 1.84 -16.72 -2.23
CA ILE A 32 2.25 -16.76 -0.83
C ILE A 32 1.00 -16.85 0.04
N THR A 33 0.91 -17.86 0.89
CA THR A 33 -0.17 -17.99 1.87
C THR A 33 0.27 -17.44 3.22
N ASP A 34 -0.49 -16.53 3.78
CA ASP A 34 -0.40 -16.18 5.20
C ASP A 34 -1.29 -17.11 6.01
N GLN A 35 -0.67 -18.05 6.72
CA GLN A 35 -1.36 -19.07 7.52
C GLN A 35 -2.07 -18.46 8.74
N ALA A 36 -1.68 -17.27 9.17
CA ALA A 36 -2.31 -16.58 10.30
C ALA A 36 -3.68 -15.99 9.92
N THR A 37 -3.86 -15.60 8.67
CA THR A 37 -5.08 -14.94 8.17
C THR A 37 -5.87 -15.79 7.17
N ASN A 38 -5.30 -16.90 6.68
CA ASN A 38 -5.78 -17.69 5.53
C ASN A 38 -5.93 -16.87 4.23
N LEU A 39 -5.20 -15.77 4.12
CA LEU A 39 -5.12 -15.00 2.88
C LEU A 39 -4.01 -15.56 1.98
N MET A 40 -4.31 -15.66 0.70
CA MET A 40 -3.32 -15.99 -0.32
C MET A 40 -3.06 -14.74 -1.17
N TRP A 41 -1.80 -14.44 -1.39
CA TRP A 41 -1.31 -13.26 -2.09
C TRP A 41 -0.53 -13.65 -3.34
N THR A 42 -0.51 -12.79 -4.36
CA THR A 42 0.49 -12.94 -5.41
C THR A 42 1.86 -12.57 -4.87
N GLU A 43 2.87 -13.37 -5.22
CA GLU A 43 4.26 -13.10 -4.89
C GLU A 43 4.72 -11.79 -5.56
N GLN A 44 4.33 -11.56 -6.83
CA GLN A 44 4.63 -10.37 -7.59
C GLN A 44 3.50 -9.35 -7.52
N ASP A 45 3.83 -8.08 -7.67
CA ASP A 45 2.88 -6.99 -7.85
C ASP A 45 2.53 -6.77 -9.35
N SER A 46 1.77 -5.70 -9.66
CA SER A 46 1.35 -5.39 -11.03
C SER A 46 2.48 -5.05 -12.00
N GLY A 47 3.71 -4.82 -11.50
CA GLY A 47 4.88 -4.43 -12.29
C GLY A 47 4.82 -3.00 -12.86
N ALA A 48 3.67 -2.34 -12.76
CA ALA A 48 3.46 -0.96 -13.19
C ALA A 48 2.44 -0.26 -12.29
N GLY A 49 2.53 1.07 -12.21
CA GLY A 49 1.52 1.89 -11.57
C GLY A 49 0.26 1.98 -12.43
N LEU A 50 -0.88 1.86 -11.78
CA LEU A 50 -2.22 1.89 -12.38
C LEU A 50 -3.07 2.89 -11.60
N ASP A 51 -3.95 3.62 -12.27
CA ASP A 51 -4.99 4.35 -11.57
C ASP A 51 -6.04 3.38 -11.01
N TRP A 52 -7.03 3.89 -10.29
CA TRP A 52 -8.03 3.04 -9.65
C TRP A 52 -8.87 2.23 -10.64
N ASP A 53 -9.30 2.85 -11.73
CA ASP A 53 -10.15 2.20 -12.72
C ASP A 53 -9.34 1.17 -13.53
N GLU A 54 -8.11 1.50 -13.89
CA GLU A 54 -7.15 0.57 -14.51
C GLU A 54 -6.84 -0.61 -13.58
N SER A 55 -6.73 -0.37 -12.28
CA SER A 55 -6.51 -1.42 -11.28
C SER A 55 -7.66 -2.42 -11.22
N LEU A 56 -8.89 -1.93 -11.25
CA LEU A 56 -10.08 -2.80 -11.30
C LEU A 56 -10.15 -3.61 -12.60
N ALA A 57 -9.85 -2.97 -13.74
CA ALA A 57 -9.81 -3.64 -15.04
C ALA A 57 -8.70 -4.71 -15.08
N TRP A 58 -7.54 -4.41 -14.51
CA TRP A 58 -6.42 -5.36 -14.42
C TRP A 58 -6.77 -6.59 -13.57
N VAL A 59 -7.46 -6.41 -12.43
CA VAL A 59 -7.94 -7.53 -11.61
C VAL A 59 -8.94 -8.39 -12.38
N ALA A 60 -9.90 -7.77 -13.07
CA ALA A 60 -10.86 -8.50 -13.90
C ALA A 60 -10.15 -9.34 -14.99
N GLN A 61 -9.17 -8.74 -15.68
CA GLN A 61 -8.35 -9.45 -16.66
C GLN A 61 -7.63 -10.65 -16.02
N LYS A 62 -7.01 -10.47 -14.83
CA LYS A 62 -6.31 -11.56 -14.13
C LYS A 62 -7.25 -12.73 -13.78
N ASN A 63 -8.48 -12.44 -13.41
CA ASN A 63 -9.49 -13.47 -13.16
C ASN A 63 -9.93 -14.17 -14.46
N ASP A 64 -10.13 -13.43 -15.54
CA ASP A 64 -10.48 -14.01 -16.85
C ASP A 64 -9.34 -14.91 -17.40
N GLU A 65 -8.09 -14.55 -17.14
CA GLU A 65 -6.91 -15.34 -17.51
C GLU A 65 -6.69 -16.58 -16.60
N ASN A 66 -7.48 -16.73 -15.54
CA ASN A 66 -7.25 -17.75 -14.50
C ASN A 66 -5.81 -17.69 -13.95
N HIS A 67 -5.39 -16.47 -13.58
CA HIS A 67 -4.01 -16.15 -13.20
C HIS A 67 -3.54 -16.99 -12.02
N LEU A 68 -2.38 -17.64 -12.16
CA LEU A 68 -1.82 -18.59 -11.18
C LEU A 68 -2.79 -19.71 -10.79
N GLY A 69 -3.73 -20.05 -11.69
CA GLY A 69 -4.73 -21.12 -11.47
C GLY A 69 -5.98 -20.68 -10.72
N TYR A 70 -6.18 -19.39 -10.49
CA TYR A 70 -7.32 -18.85 -9.73
C TYR A 70 -8.03 -17.73 -10.47
N SER A 71 -9.36 -17.63 -10.26
CA SER A 71 -10.24 -16.63 -10.90
C SER A 71 -11.05 -15.81 -9.89
N ASP A 72 -10.60 -15.76 -8.64
CA ASP A 72 -11.24 -15.03 -7.53
C ASP A 72 -10.30 -14.02 -6.85
N TRP A 73 -9.32 -13.53 -7.62
CA TRP A 73 -8.43 -12.45 -7.18
C TRP A 73 -9.18 -11.15 -6.97
N ARG A 74 -8.78 -10.40 -5.98
CA ARG A 74 -9.30 -9.07 -5.68
C ARG A 74 -8.20 -8.11 -5.23
N ILE A 75 -8.49 -6.80 -5.27
CA ILE A 75 -7.67 -5.80 -4.58
C ILE A 75 -7.88 -6.00 -3.07
N PRO A 76 -6.82 -6.01 -2.25
CA PRO A 76 -6.95 -6.10 -0.81
C PRO A 76 -7.67 -4.89 -0.21
N ASN A 77 -8.32 -5.04 0.92
CA ASN A 77 -8.75 -3.89 1.70
C ASN A 77 -7.54 -3.24 2.42
N VAL A 78 -7.74 -2.02 2.92
CA VAL A 78 -6.62 -1.27 3.52
C VAL A 78 -6.04 -1.92 4.77
N LYS A 79 -6.84 -2.67 5.53
CA LYS A 79 -6.37 -3.38 6.73
C LYS A 79 -5.53 -4.59 6.37
N GLU A 80 -5.92 -5.31 5.31
CA GLU A 80 -5.13 -6.42 4.77
C GLU A 80 -3.77 -5.94 4.29
N LEU A 81 -3.71 -4.84 3.53
CA LEU A 81 -2.44 -4.24 3.13
C LEU A 81 -1.61 -3.78 4.32
N GLN A 82 -2.23 -3.12 5.30
CA GLN A 82 -1.52 -2.67 6.49
C GLN A 82 -0.95 -3.86 7.28
N GLY A 83 -1.63 -5.01 7.23
CA GLY A 83 -1.17 -6.26 7.83
C GLY A 83 0.11 -6.83 7.20
N LEU A 84 0.42 -6.48 5.94
CA LEU A 84 1.66 -6.90 5.28
C LEU A 84 2.87 -6.05 5.65
N VAL A 85 2.68 -4.88 6.29
CA VAL A 85 3.78 -3.94 6.55
C VAL A 85 4.70 -4.48 7.63
N ASP A 86 5.96 -4.65 7.26
CA ASP A 86 7.05 -4.94 8.19
C ASP A 86 7.72 -3.63 8.63
N TYR A 87 7.33 -3.13 9.79
CA TYR A 87 7.85 -1.88 10.35
C TYR A 87 9.31 -1.94 10.80
N SER A 88 9.95 -3.11 10.73
CA SER A 88 11.41 -3.23 10.93
C SER A 88 12.20 -2.89 9.68
N LYS A 89 11.54 -2.70 8.53
CA LYS A 89 12.14 -2.42 7.23
C LYS A 89 11.70 -1.09 6.67
N SER A 90 12.59 -0.45 5.94
CA SER A 90 12.30 0.73 5.11
C SER A 90 13.43 0.95 4.10
N PRO A 91 13.21 1.75 3.04
CA PRO A 91 14.29 2.13 2.13
C PRO A 91 15.51 2.74 2.82
N ASP A 92 15.30 3.51 3.90
CA ASP A 92 16.37 4.22 4.59
C ASP A 92 17.11 3.38 5.64
N THR A 93 16.48 2.36 6.21
CA THR A 93 17.08 1.56 7.29
C THR A 93 17.58 0.20 6.82
N SER A 94 16.83 -0.47 5.94
CA SER A 94 17.18 -1.81 5.44
C SER A 94 17.53 -1.84 3.95
N GLY A 95 17.32 -0.72 3.23
CA GLY A 95 17.49 -0.67 1.77
C GLY A 95 16.45 -1.49 1.01
N SER A 96 15.31 -1.81 1.63
CA SER A 96 14.26 -2.65 1.09
C SER A 96 12.87 -2.04 1.28
N ALA A 97 11.86 -2.60 0.59
CA ALA A 97 10.47 -2.34 0.90
C ALA A 97 10.12 -2.82 2.32
N ALA A 98 9.12 -2.17 2.93
CA ALA A 98 8.62 -2.54 4.26
C ALA A 98 7.65 -3.74 4.18
N ILE A 99 8.17 -4.89 3.71
CA ILE A 99 7.40 -6.13 3.55
C ILE A 99 8.33 -7.33 3.74
N ASP A 100 7.76 -8.52 3.97
CA ASP A 100 8.54 -9.74 4.03
C ASP A 100 9.28 -10.01 2.70
N SER A 101 10.49 -10.56 2.79
CA SER A 101 11.37 -10.78 1.64
C SER A 101 10.89 -11.87 0.67
N GLN A 102 9.90 -12.66 1.04
CA GLN A 102 9.25 -13.60 0.14
C GLN A 102 8.45 -12.88 -0.96
N PHE A 103 8.01 -11.64 -0.71
CA PHE A 103 7.29 -10.84 -1.70
C PHE A 103 8.27 -10.13 -2.65
N ILE A 104 8.10 -10.34 -3.95
CA ILE A 104 8.80 -9.61 -4.99
C ILE A 104 8.11 -8.25 -5.17
N THR A 105 8.86 -7.18 -4.93
CA THR A 105 8.38 -5.80 -4.99
C THR A 105 9.10 -5.07 -6.11
N THR A 106 8.34 -4.45 -7.01
CA THR A 106 8.91 -3.63 -8.08
C THR A 106 9.69 -2.46 -7.49
N THR A 107 10.88 -2.20 -8.03
CA THR A 107 11.67 -1.01 -7.69
C THR A 107 11.19 0.16 -8.54
N ILE A 108 10.99 1.31 -7.91
CA ILE A 108 10.58 2.56 -8.56
C ILE A 108 11.62 3.67 -8.35
N THR A 109 11.44 4.78 -9.05
CA THR A 109 12.12 6.04 -8.75
C THR A 109 11.08 7.00 -8.15
N ASN A 110 11.35 7.51 -6.94
CA ASN A 110 10.45 8.43 -6.27
C ASN A 110 10.56 9.87 -6.78
N GLU A 111 9.77 10.77 -6.22
CA GLU A 111 9.69 12.18 -6.60
C GLU A 111 11.01 12.94 -6.36
N ALA A 112 11.90 12.43 -5.52
CA ALA A 112 13.26 12.96 -5.29
C ALA A 112 14.32 12.35 -6.22
N GLY A 113 13.93 11.48 -7.16
CA GLY A 113 14.86 10.77 -8.04
C GLY A 113 15.63 9.63 -7.35
N GLN A 114 15.17 9.15 -6.22
CA GLN A 114 15.80 8.08 -5.44
C GLN A 114 15.18 6.73 -5.79
N VAL A 115 15.99 5.67 -5.69
CA VAL A 115 15.49 4.30 -5.70
C VAL A 115 14.55 4.10 -4.51
N ASP A 116 13.37 3.56 -4.77
CA ASP A 116 12.29 3.41 -3.80
C ASP A 116 11.37 2.23 -4.15
N TYR A 117 10.30 2.06 -3.40
CA TYR A 117 9.30 1.02 -3.55
C TYR A 117 7.89 1.61 -3.61
N PRO A 118 6.94 0.92 -4.28
CA PRO A 118 5.64 1.48 -4.56
C PRO A 118 4.72 1.58 -3.34
N ALA A 119 3.70 2.38 -3.49
CA ALA A 119 2.46 2.25 -2.75
C ALA A 119 1.52 1.29 -3.47
N TYR A 120 0.67 0.60 -2.73
CA TYR A 120 -0.34 -0.31 -3.27
C TYR A 120 -1.74 0.18 -3.00
N TRP A 121 -2.58 0.20 -4.05
CA TRP A 121 -4.01 0.45 -3.92
C TRP A 121 -4.69 -0.58 -3.02
N SER A 122 -5.62 -0.12 -2.20
CA SER A 122 -6.62 -0.97 -1.57
C SER A 122 -7.99 -0.78 -2.23
N ASN A 123 -8.92 -1.69 -2.02
CA ASN A 123 -10.31 -1.52 -2.45
C ASN A 123 -11.10 -0.57 -1.55
N THR A 124 -10.46 0.02 -0.55
CA THR A 124 -11.11 0.91 0.43
C THR A 124 -11.23 2.32 -0.13
N THR A 125 -12.45 2.78 -0.26
CA THR A 125 -12.75 4.17 -0.61
C THR A 125 -12.72 5.04 0.64
N HIS A 126 -12.01 6.16 0.57
CA HIS A 126 -12.00 7.14 1.64
C HIS A 126 -13.28 7.97 1.60
N ALA A 127 -14.12 7.84 2.63
CA ALA A 127 -15.31 8.66 2.81
C ALA A 127 -14.91 10.05 3.35
N ASN A 128 -14.41 10.90 2.46
CA ASN A 128 -14.00 12.25 2.78
C ASN A 128 -15.16 13.26 2.62
N TRP A 129 -14.97 14.45 3.18
CA TRP A 129 -15.90 15.56 3.14
C TRP A 129 -15.72 16.46 1.90
N THR A 130 -14.97 16.03 0.89
CA THR A 130 -14.75 16.79 -0.34
C THR A 130 -16.04 16.93 -1.16
N ASN A 131 -16.04 17.85 -2.12
CA ASN A 131 -17.18 18.10 -3.01
C ASN A 131 -17.60 16.87 -3.84
N VAL A 132 -16.73 15.85 -3.94
CA VAL A 132 -16.99 14.59 -4.60
C VAL A 132 -16.72 13.44 -3.62
N PRO A 133 -17.73 13.06 -2.81
CA PRO A 133 -17.60 11.94 -1.87
C PRO A 133 -17.17 10.66 -2.59
N GLY A 134 -16.19 9.96 -2.02
CA GLY A 134 -15.70 8.71 -2.59
C GLY A 134 -14.73 8.85 -3.76
N ALA A 135 -14.31 10.07 -4.11
CA ALA A 135 -13.32 10.30 -5.18
C ALA A 135 -11.92 9.77 -4.86
N ASN A 136 -11.60 9.59 -3.58
CA ASN A 136 -10.28 9.15 -3.14
C ASN A 136 -10.28 7.67 -2.75
N GLY A 137 -9.26 6.95 -3.18
CA GLY A 137 -8.94 5.58 -2.77
C GLY A 137 -7.85 5.57 -1.70
N ALA A 138 -7.94 4.66 -0.74
CA ALA A 138 -6.88 4.45 0.23
C ALA A 138 -5.79 3.54 -0.32
N TYR A 139 -4.55 3.83 0.04
CA TYR A 139 -3.37 3.03 -0.29
C TYR A 139 -2.39 2.97 0.87
N VAL A 140 -1.43 2.05 0.81
CA VAL A 140 -0.36 1.89 1.81
C VAL A 140 0.99 1.99 1.11
N ASN A 141 1.90 2.79 1.67
CA ASN A 141 3.26 2.94 1.16
C ASN A 141 4.16 1.82 1.72
N PHE A 142 4.82 1.09 0.84
CA PHE A 142 5.86 0.11 1.22
C PHE A 142 7.28 0.67 1.01
N GLY A 143 7.38 1.79 0.28
CA GLY A 143 8.52 2.68 0.21
C GLY A 143 8.27 3.97 1.01
N ARG A 144 9.03 5.01 0.68
CA ARG A 144 8.89 6.33 1.30
C ARG A 144 7.55 6.98 0.96
N SER A 145 7.03 7.75 1.90
CA SER A 145 5.85 8.58 1.70
C SER A 145 6.28 10.04 1.61
N MET A 146 6.48 10.48 0.37
CA MET A 146 7.13 11.73 0.04
C MET A 146 6.24 12.96 0.26
N GLY A 147 6.86 14.08 0.61
CA GLY A 147 6.24 15.39 0.64
C GLY A 147 7.23 16.50 0.25
N TYR A 148 6.72 17.58 -0.35
CA TYR A 148 7.51 18.71 -0.83
C TYR A 148 7.55 19.84 0.21
N MET A 149 8.69 19.97 0.86
CA MET A 149 8.97 21.04 1.85
C MET A 149 10.17 21.90 1.39
N GLY A 150 10.04 22.49 0.18
CA GLY A 150 11.14 23.17 -0.50
C GLY A 150 12.08 22.21 -1.27
N SER A 151 12.03 20.93 -0.95
CA SER A 151 12.56 19.78 -1.68
C SER A 151 11.76 18.55 -1.26
N TRP A 152 11.75 17.51 -2.10
CA TRP A 152 11.11 16.24 -1.78
C TRP A 152 11.83 15.54 -0.62
N LYS A 153 11.06 15.07 0.36
CA LYS A 153 11.56 14.37 1.55
C LYS A 153 10.57 13.27 1.95
N ASP A 154 11.04 12.26 2.62
CA ASP A 154 10.17 11.33 3.31
C ASP A 154 9.54 12.00 4.54
N VAL A 155 8.25 12.22 4.52
CA VAL A 155 7.52 12.94 5.59
C VAL A 155 6.66 12.05 6.46
N HIS A 156 6.32 10.83 5.98
CA HIS A 156 5.48 9.90 6.72
C HIS A 156 6.09 8.51 6.90
N GLY A 157 7.09 8.15 6.10
CA GLY A 157 7.76 6.84 6.16
C GLY A 157 6.98 5.69 5.51
N ALA A 158 7.69 4.57 5.38
CA ALA A 158 7.11 3.31 4.96
C ALA A 158 6.07 2.81 5.98
N GLY A 159 5.02 2.16 5.49
CA GLY A 159 3.87 1.73 6.29
C GLY A 159 2.80 2.80 6.49
N SER A 160 2.99 4.03 5.99
CA SER A 160 1.97 5.06 6.07
C SER A 160 0.78 4.76 5.16
N GLN A 161 -0.43 4.88 5.71
CA GLN A 161 -1.68 4.83 4.95
C GLN A 161 -2.04 6.25 4.50
N ARG A 162 -2.36 6.39 3.21
CA ARG A 162 -2.78 7.66 2.59
C ARG A 162 -4.03 7.45 1.74
N SER A 163 -4.59 8.53 1.20
CA SER A 163 -5.67 8.46 0.22
C SER A 163 -5.56 9.62 -0.76
N ASP A 164 -5.61 9.28 -2.05
CA ASP A 164 -5.48 10.23 -3.15
C ASP A 164 -6.59 10.03 -4.19
N PRO A 165 -6.76 10.96 -5.13
CA PRO A 165 -7.73 10.80 -6.20
C PRO A 165 -7.57 9.47 -6.93
N LYS A 166 -8.69 8.80 -7.17
CA LYS A 166 -8.74 7.52 -7.86
C LYS A 166 -8.27 7.60 -9.31
N VAL A 167 -8.53 8.73 -9.94
CA VAL A 167 -8.16 9.06 -11.32
C VAL A 167 -7.72 10.52 -11.41
N GLY A 168 -6.99 10.89 -12.44
CA GLY A 168 -6.54 12.26 -12.68
C GLY A 168 -5.14 12.34 -13.25
N ASP A 169 -4.56 13.53 -13.25
CA ASP A 169 -3.19 13.77 -13.70
C ASP A 169 -2.30 14.16 -12.50
N PRO A 170 -1.28 13.37 -12.14
CA PRO A 170 -0.31 13.75 -11.11
C PRO A 170 0.42 15.07 -11.41
N GLY A 171 0.51 15.45 -12.69
CA GLY A 171 1.08 16.72 -13.14
C GLY A 171 0.34 17.96 -12.60
N ASP A 172 -0.92 17.82 -12.19
CA ASP A 172 -1.67 18.88 -11.54
C ASP A 172 -1.15 19.21 -10.12
N TYR A 173 -0.29 18.34 -9.58
CA TYR A 173 0.25 18.44 -8.21
C TYR A 173 1.78 18.45 -8.17
N PRO A 174 2.47 19.39 -8.86
CA PRO A 174 3.93 19.34 -9.05
C PRO A 174 4.74 19.48 -7.75
N THR A 175 4.11 19.95 -6.67
CA THR A 175 4.70 20.07 -5.33
C THR A 175 3.83 19.41 -4.26
N GLY A 176 3.01 18.44 -4.66
CA GLY A 176 2.08 17.75 -3.78
C GLY A 176 0.93 18.62 -3.28
N HIS A 177 0.28 18.20 -2.19
CA HIS A 177 -0.88 18.88 -1.61
C HIS A 177 -0.81 18.87 -0.08
N GLY A 178 -1.52 19.84 0.52
CA GLY A 178 -1.63 19.94 1.99
C GLY A 178 -0.41 20.56 2.67
N PRO A 179 -0.41 20.63 4.01
CA PRO A 179 0.59 21.39 4.78
C PRO A 179 2.03 20.86 4.68
N GLN A 180 2.20 19.60 4.31
CA GLN A 180 3.51 18.97 4.13
C GLN A 180 3.86 18.76 2.65
N GLY A 181 3.00 19.25 1.72
CA GLY A 181 3.18 19.03 0.30
C GLY A 181 3.18 17.55 -0.06
N ASP A 182 2.27 16.77 0.54
CA ASP A 182 2.21 15.32 0.35
C ASP A 182 2.10 14.97 -1.14
N ALA A 183 2.96 14.09 -1.63
CA ALA A 183 2.91 13.62 -3.00
C ALA A 183 1.54 12.99 -3.28
N ILE A 184 0.93 13.38 -4.40
CA ILE A 184 -0.34 12.82 -4.85
C ILE A 184 -0.05 11.66 -5.80
N ARG A 185 -0.38 10.46 -5.34
CA ARG A 185 -0.07 9.21 -6.05
C ARG A 185 -1.32 8.60 -6.64
N ILE A 186 -1.65 8.99 -7.86
CA ILE A 186 -2.80 8.47 -8.63
C ILE A 186 -2.45 7.11 -9.23
N TYR A 187 -1.20 6.90 -9.66
CA TYR A 187 -0.73 5.63 -10.20
C TYR A 187 -0.01 4.83 -9.12
N ASN A 188 -0.78 3.97 -8.44
CA ASN A 188 -0.23 3.02 -7.45
C ASN A 188 -0.18 1.61 -8.04
N TYR A 189 0.61 0.75 -7.42
CA TYR A 189 0.71 -0.65 -7.83
C TYR A 189 -0.42 -1.48 -7.22
N VAL A 190 -0.60 -2.70 -7.71
CA VAL A 190 -1.58 -3.64 -7.18
C VAL A 190 -0.88 -4.94 -6.79
N ARG A 191 -1.18 -5.43 -5.61
CA ARG A 191 -0.87 -6.79 -5.18
C ARG A 191 -2.19 -7.50 -4.95
N LEU A 192 -2.38 -8.63 -5.64
CA LEU A 192 -3.64 -9.36 -5.56
C LEU A 192 -3.71 -10.19 -4.29
N VAL A 193 -4.92 -10.35 -3.79
CA VAL A 193 -5.25 -11.22 -2.66
C VAL A 193 -6.49 -12.03 -2.97
N ARG A 194 -6.58 -13.23 -2.41
CA ARG A 194 -7.78 -14.07 -2.40
C ARG A 194 -7.92 -14.78 -1.07
N GLY A 195 -9.08 -15.43 -0.84
CA GLY A 195 -9.37 -16.11 0.42
C GLY A 195 -9.72 -15.14 1.55
N GLY A 196 -9.64 -15.61 2.78
CA GLY A 196 -10.19 -14.97 3.96
C GLY A 196 -11.69 -15.23 4.09
N ASP A 197 -12.16 -15.32 5.32
CA ASP A 197 -13.61 -15.39 5.58
C ASP A 197 -14.22 -14.03 5.22
N GLN A 198 -15.17 -14.04 4.29
CA GLN A 198 -15.95 -12.85 3.91
C GLN A 198 -17.10 -12.63 4.88
#